data_521d375d9359abd53a9274b29e1aa619
#
_entry.id   521d375d9359abd53a9274b29e1aa619
#
_cell.length_a   1.000
_cell.length_b   1.000
_cell.length_c   1.000
_cell.angle_alpha   90.00
_cell.angle_beta   90.00
_cell.angle_gamma   90.00
#
_symmetry.space_group_name_H-M   'P 1'
#
loop_
_entity.id
_entity.type
_entity.pdbx_description
1 polymer ?
#
loop_
_entity_poly.entity_id
_entity_poly.type
_entity_poly.pdbx_seq_one_letter_code
_entity_poly.pdbx_strand_id
1 'polypeptide(L)'
;DGAFFRGKVVSVIGGGNTALEDALFLSNLCESVFLIHRRNAFRGEKLLADAVKKRKNIIFHGETVVKEILGEKAVTAAVIRNINSGQEELLPVSAVFIAIGLVPDNRIFSELPLDSNGYILAGDDCKTSLAGVFAAGDTRAKAFANSYCGVRRGYRRLPGRKLCEHSR
;
A
#
# COMPACT_ATOMS: atom_id res chain seq x y z
N ASP A 1 3.83 4.61 -11.88
CA ASP A 1 5.10 4.05 -12.36
C ASP A 1 4.93 2.81 -13.26
N GLY A 2 3.76 2.15 -13.26
CA GLY A 2 3.52 0.94 -14.07
C GLY A 2 3.78 1.10 -15.59
N ALA A 3 3.65 2.30 -16.13
CA ALA A 3 3.86 2.56 -17.54
C ALA A 3 5.29 2.25 -18.05
N PHE A 4 6.30 2.33 -17.16
CA PHE A 4 7.70 1.98 -17.48
C PHE A 4 7.92 0.49 -17.71
N PHE A 5 6.97 -0.33 -17.28
CA PHE A 5 7.04 -1.80 -17.36
C PHE A 5 6.11 -2.40 -18.43
N ARG A 6 5.67 -1.56 -19.38
CA ARG A 6 4.83 -2.03 -20.49
C ARG A 6 5.51 -3.18 -21.24
N GLY A 7 4.78 -4.27 -21.46
CA GLY A 7 5.27 -5.46 -22.15
C GLY A 7 6.32 -6.28 -21.39
N LYS A 8 6.56 -5.95 -20.10
CA LYS A 8 7.49 -6.69 -19.24
C LYS A 8 6.74 -7.60 -18.27
N VAL A 9 7.47 -8.52 -17.66
CA VAL A 9 6.98 -9.38 -16.58
C VAL A 9 7.25 -8.69 -15.26
N VAL A 10 6.24 -8.59 -14.40
CA VAL A 10 6.34 -7.92 -13.09
C VAL A 10 5.71 -8.76 -11.99
N SER A 11 6.04 -8.45 -10.73
CA SER A 11 5.38 -9.07 -9.58
C SER A 11 4.71 -8.01 -8.69
N VAL A 12 3.59 -8.41 -8.06
CA VAL A 12 2.89 -7.65 -7.02
C VAL A 12 2.83 -8.51 -5.75
N ILE A 13 3.26 -7.94 -4.63
CA ILE A 13 3.25 -8.62 -3.34
C ILE A 13 2.12 -8.07 -2.50
N GLY A 14 1.15 -8.90 -2.14
CA GLY A 14 0.03 -8.51 -1.29
C GLY A 14 -1.25 -9.30 -1.59
N GLY A 15 -2.31 -9.01 -0.85
CA GLY A 15 -3.61 -9.68 -1.01
C GLY A 15 -4.77 -8.85 -0.48
N GLY A 16 -4.56 -7.56 -0.24
CA GLY A 16 -5.58 -6.56 0.04
C GLY A 16 -6.04 -5.84 -1.23
N ASN A 17 -6.98 -4.89 -1.10
CA ASN A 17 -7.53 -4.14 -2.24
C ASN A 17 -6.43 -3.51 -3.10
N THR A 18 -5.47 -2.81 -2.49
CA THR A 18 -4.35 -2.17 -3.21
C THR A 18 -3.59 -3.17 -4.10
N ALA A 19 -3.26 -4.36 -3.56
CA ALA A 19 -2.54 -5.37 -4.34
C ALA A 19 -3.36 -5.89 -5.52
N LEU A 20 -4.67 -6.09 -5.32
CA LEU A 20 -5.58 -6.56 -6.37
C LEU A 20 -5.79 -5.50 -7.46
N GLU A 21 -5.96 -4.24 -7.06
CA GLU A 21 -6.08 -3.08 -7.97
C GLU A 21 -4.80 -2.89 -8.78
N ASP A 22 -3.63 -2.93 -8.13
CA ASP A 22 -2.32 -2.83 -8.79
C ASP A 22 -2.12 -3.98 -9.78
N ALA A 23 -2.44 -5.22 -9.39
CA ALA A 23 -2.34 -6.37 -10.29
C ALA A 23 -3.25 -6.24 -11.51
N LEU A 24 -4.49 -5.80 -11.33
CA LEU A 24 -5.44 -5.53 -12.42
C LEU A 24 -4.95 -4.42 -13.34
N PHE A 25 -4.46 -3.32 -12.77
CA PHE A 25 -3.92 -2.21 -13.54
C PHE A 25 -2.70 -2.64 -14.36
N LEU A 26 -1.72 -3.31 -13.73
CA LEU A 26 -0.52 -3.79 -14.39
C LEU A 26 -0.81 -4.86 -15.43
N SER A 27 -1.85 -5.69 -15.24
CA SER A 27 -2.26 -6.68 -16.24
C SER A 27 -2.70 -6.09 -17.58
N ASN A 28 -3.09 -4.81 -17.61
CA ASN A 28 -3.42 -4.11 -18.86
C ASN A 28 -2.18 -3.57 -19.59
N LEU A 29 -1.04 -3.49 -18.92
CA LEU A 29 0.19 -2.87 -19.43
C LEU A 29 1.29 -3.90 -19.66
N CYS A 30 1.42 -4.84 -18.74
CA CYS A 30 2.50 -5.80 -18.68
C CYS A 30 2.15 -7.10 -19.42
N GLU A 31 3.15 -7.84 -19.83
CA GLU A 31 2.99 -9.16 -20.42
C GLU A 31 2.38 -10.14 -19.42
N SER A 32 2.97 -10.22 -18.23
CA SER A 32 2.49 -11.06 -17.13
C SER A 32 2.70 -10.40 -15.79
N VAL A 33 1.81 -10.70 -14.84
CA VAL A 33 1.85 -10.21 -13.46
C VAL A 33 1.83 -11.41 -12.52
N PHE A 34 2.90 -11.63 -11.76
CA PHE A 34 2.92 -12.57 -10.65
C PHE A 34 2.35 -11.93 -9.40
N LEU A 35 1.19 -12.40 -8.94
CA LEU A 35 0.57 -11.93 -7.70
C LEU A 35 0.93 -12.88 -6.55
N ILE A 36 1.80 -12.42 -5.64
CA ILE A 36 2.38 -13.23 -4.57
C ILE A 36 1.71 -12.87 -3.25
N HIS A 37 1.13 -13.87 -2.57
CA HIS A 37 0.49 -13.66 -1.29
C HIS A 37 0.79 -14.78 -0.30
N ARG A 38 1.03 -14.42 0.97
CA ARG A 38 1.34 -15.35 2.06
C ARG A 38 0.17 -16.25 2.50
N ARG A 39 -1.02 -16.04 1.98
CA ARG A 39 -2.22 -16.85 2.24
C ARG A 39 -2.81 -17.33 0.93
N ASN A 40 -3.61 -18.39 1.00
CA ASN A 40 -4.30 -18.92 -0.17
C ASN A 40 -5.58 -18.13 -0.55
N ALA A 41 -6.04 -17.24 0.33
CA ALA A 41 -7.21 -16.40 0.11
C ALA A 41 -6.87 -14.92 0.22
N PHE A 42 -7.41 -14.11 -0.69
CA PHE A 42 -7.30 -12.66 -0.65
C PHE A 42 -8.10 -12.07 0.51
N ARG A 43 -7.60 -10.97 1.08
CA ARG A 43 -8.32 -10.16 2.08
C ARG A 43 -9.08 -9.00 1.43
N GLY A 44 -8.80 -8.73 0.17
CA GLY A 44 -9.47 -7.69 -0.60
C GLY A 44 -10.92 -8.05 -0.93
N GLU A 45 -11.62 -7.10 -1.50
CA GLU A 45 -13.02 -7.24 -1.90
C GLU A 45 -13.21 -8.39 -2.90
N LYS A 46 -14.31 -9.12 -2.73
CA LYS A 46 -14.63 -10.26 -3.58
C LYS A 46 -14.69 -9.89 -5.06
N LEU A 47 -15.21 -8.70 -5.37
CA LEU A 47 -15.30 -8.21 -6.75
C LEU A 47 -13.92 -8.09 -7.41
N LEU A 48 -12.94 -7.54 -6.70
CA LEU A 48 -11.56 -7.42 -7.18
C LEU A 48 -10.89 -8.80 -7.30
N ALA A 49 -11.08 -9.66 -6.30
CA ALA A 49 -10.56 -11.02 -6.32
C ALA A 49 -11.08 -11.83 -7.52
N ASP A 50 -12.37 -11.72 -7.82
CA ASP A 50 -13.00 -12.39 -8.96
C ASP A 50 -12.52 -11.80 -10.30
N ALA A 51 -12.28 -10.48 -10.35
CA ALA A 51 -11.70 -9.83 -11.53
C ALA A 51 -10.27 -10.30 -11.79
N VAL A 52 -9.44 -10.42 -10.76
CA VAL A 52 -8.06 -10.95 -10.84
C VAL A 52 -8.06 -12.38 -11.39
N LYS A 53 -8.93 -13.26 -10.87
CA LYS A 53 -9.02 -14.66 -11.31
C LYS A 53 -9.43 -14.82 -12.79
N LYS A 54 -10.12 -13.83 -13.36
CA LYS A 54 -10.53 -13.84 -14.78
C LYS A 54 -9.41 -13.40 -15.74
N ARG A 55 -8.34 -12.80 -15.22
CA ARG A 55 -7.22 -12.33 -16.04
C ARG A 55 -6.24 -13.46 -16.31
N LYS A 56 -6.05 -13.81 -17.58
CA LYS A 56 -5.18 -14.91 -18.01
C LYS A 56 -3.69 -14.63 -17.77
N ASN A 57 -3.30 -13.35 -17.74
CA ASN A 57 -1.93 -12.92 -17.56
C ASN A 57 -1.61 -12.52 -16.09
N ILE A 58 -2.51 -12.80 -15.13
CA ILE A 58 -2.20 -12.73 -13.71
C ILE A 58 -2.01 -14.15 -13.18
N ILE A 59 -0.81 -14.44 -12.70
CA ILE A 59 -0.43 -15.75 -12.15
C ILE A 59 -0.37 -15.62 -10.64
N PHE A 60 -1.24 -16.32 -9.93
CA PHE A 60 -1.35 -16.25 -8.49
C PHE A 60 -0.46 -17.29 -7.79
N HIS A 61 0.44 -16.83 -6.93
CA HIS A 61 1.24 -17.64 -6.02
C HIS A 61 0.73 -17.44 -4.59
N GLY A 62 -0.20 -18.31 -4.17
CA GLY A 62 -0.70 -18.37 -2.79
C GLY A 62 0.28 -19.07 -1.86
N GLU A 63 0.15 -18.84 -0.54
CA GLU A 63 1.00 -19.43 0.50
C GLU A 63 2.50 -19.22 0.23
N THR A 64 2.83 -18.08 -0.38
CA THR A 64 4.17 -17.78 -0.89
C THR A 64 4.63 -16.42 -0.41
N VAL A 65 5.92 -16.33 -0.09
CA VAL A 65 6.60 -15.08 0.30
C VAL A 65 7.79 -14.84 -0.62
N VAL A 66 8.13 -13.57 -0.81
CA VAL A 66 9.38 -13.19 -1.47
C VAL A 66 10.48 -13.27 -0.42
N LYS A 67 11.53 -14.04 -0.74
CA LYS A 67 12.71 -14.22 0.08
C LYS A 67 13.77 -13.18 -0.25
N GLU A 68 13.96 -12.94 -1.55
CA GLU A 68 15.02 -12.06 -2.05
C GLU A 68 14.60 -11.42 -3.37
N ILE A 69 15.09 -10.22 -3.63
CA ILE A 69 14.95 -9.52 -4.91
C ILE A 69 16.35 -9.37 -5.49
N LEU A 70 16.55 -9.86 -6.70
CA LEU A 70 17.83 -9.90 -7.38
C LEU A 70 17.96 -8.81 -8.45
N GLY A 71 19.15 -8.25 -8.58
CA GLY A 71 19.53 -7.27 -9.58
C GLY A 71 20.56 -6.27 -9.02
N GLU A 72 21.41 -5.72 -9.88
CA GLU A 72 22.41 -4.73 -9.48
C GLU A 72 21.90 -3.30 -9.70
N LYS A 73 21.64 -2.93 -10.96
CA LYS A 73 21.12 -1.60 -11.36
C LYS A 73 19.61 -1.58 -11.56
N ALA A 74 19.03 -2.73 -11.82
CA ALA A 74 17.59 -2.95 -12.00
C ALA A 74 17.23 -4.33 -11.49
N VAL A 75 15.96 -4.53 -11.14
CA VAL A 75 15.44 -5.83 -10.76
C VAL A 75 15.47 -6.76 -11.97
N THR A 76 16.02 -7.95 -11.78
CA THR A 76 16.11 -9.01 -12.80
C THR A 76 15.31 -10.24 -12.44
N ALA A 77 15.16 -10.53 -11.14
CA ALA A 77 14.39 -11.67 -10.64
C ALA A 77 13.95 -11.46 -9.19
N ALA A 78 13.00 -12.28 -8.75
CA ALA A 78 12.64 -12.45 -7.35
C ALA A 78 12.71 -13.93 -6.98
N VAL A 79 13.34 -14.25 -5.85
CA VAL A 79 13.30 -15.59 -5.25
C VAL A 79 12.07 -15.65 -4.35
N ILE A 80 11.14 -16.54 -4.68
CA ILE A 80 9.95 -16.80 -3.87
C ILE A 80 10.10 -18.13 -3.13
N ARG A 81 9.42 -18.24 -2.00
CA ARG A 81 9.38 -19.49 -1.20
C ARG A 81 7.95 -19.79 -0.78
N ASN A 82 7.51 -21.00 -1.08
CA ASN A 82 6.26 -21.52 -0.55
C ASN A 82 6.39 -21.78 0.95
N ILE A 83 5.45 -21.28 1.75
CA ILE A 83 5.51 -21.31 3.22
C ILE A 83 5.34 -22.75 3.74
N ASN A 84 4.52 -23.55 3.08
CA ASN A 84 4.16 -24.91 3.55
C ASN A 84 5.20 -25.93 3.11
N SER A 85 5.61 -25.93 1.84
CA SER A 85 6.58 -26.91 1.31
C SER A 85 8.03 -26.50 1.53
N GLY A 86 8.29 -25.19 1.76
CA GLY A 86 9.64 -24.65 1.80
C GLY A 86 10.33 -24.56 0.44
N GLN A 87 9.66 -24.98 -0.64
CA GLN A 87 10.21 -24.96 -1.99
C GLN A 87 10.47 -23.53 -2.45
N GLU A 88 11.64 -23.30 -3.01
CA GLU A 88 12.06 -22.03 -3.56
C GLU A 88 11.99 -22.05 -5.10
N GLU A 89 11.60 -20.93 -5.67
CA GLU A 89 11.50 -20.73 -7.11
C GLU A 89 12.05 -19.35 -7.49
N LEU A 90 12.75 -19.29 -8.61
CA LEU A 90 13.25 -18.04 -9.20
C LEU A 90 12.25 -17.54 -10.25
N LEU A 91 11.65 -16.38 -9.99
CA LEU A 91 10.78 -15.70 -10.95
C LEU A 91 11.55 -14.58 -11.66
N PRO A 92 11.77 -14.70 -12.98
CA PRO A 92 12.34 -13.59 -13.74
C PRO A 92 11.32 -12.47 -13.86
N VAL A 93 11.61 -11.33 -13.22
CA VAL A 93 10.73 -10.14 -13.18
C VAL A 93 11.55 -8.87 -13.34
N SER A 94 10.98 -7.89 -14.02
CA SER A 94 11.61 -6.57 -14.23
C SER A 94 11.27 -5.56 -13.13
N ALA A 95 10.27 -5.85 -12.30
CA ALA A 95 9.89 -5.03 -11.15
C ALA A 95 9.13 -5.83 -10.11
N VAL A 96 9.20 -5.35 -8.86
CA VAL A 96 8.44 -5.85 -7.72
C VAL A 96 7.65 -4.70 -7.10
N PHE A 97 6.32 -4.79 -7.12
CA PHE A 97 5.41 -3.82 -6.51
C PHE A 97 4.99 -4.35 -5.13
N ILE A 98 5.27 -3.57 -4.09
CA ILE A 98 5.02 -3.99 -2.71
C ILE A 98 3.73 -3.34 -2.21
N ALA A 99 2.66 -4.15 -2.02
CA ALA A 99 1.32 -3.72 -1.61
C ALA A 99 0.83 -4.50 -0.37
N ILE A 100 1.70 -4.61 0.65
CA ILE A 100 1.44 -5.36 1.89
C ILE A 100 0.82 -4.52 3.01
N GLY A 101 0.59 -3.24 2.76
CA GLY A 101 0.10 -2.23 3.70
C GLY A 101 1.18 -1.23 4.09
N LEU A 102 0.74 -0.18 4.76
CA LEU A 102 1.60 0.88 5.27
C LEU A 102 1.69 0.78 6.79
N VAL A 103 2.85 1.06 7.33
CA VAL A 103 3.07 1.23 8.77
C VAL A 103 3.61 2.65 8.96
N PRO A 104 2.96 3.49 9.78
CA PRO A 104 3.43 4.84 10.02
C PRO A 104 4.72 4.80 10.85
N ASP A 105 5.71 5.59 10.47
CA ASP A 105 6.91 5.80 11.29
C ASP A 105 6.78 7.10 12.11
N ASN A 106 6.04 7.00 13.19
CA ASN A 106 5.76 8.10 14.10
C ASN A 106 6.69 8.13 15.33
N ARG A 107 7.78 7.38 15.34
CA ARG A 107 8.73 7.29 16.46
C ARG A 107 9.35 8.63 16.85
N ILE A 108 9.48 9.54 15.88
CA ILE A 108 9.98 10.90 16.12
C ILE A 108 9.01 11.79 16.90
N PHE A 109 7.74 11.39 16.99
CA PHE A 109 6.67 12.11 17.70
C PHE A 109 6.33 11.40 19.03
N SER A 110 7.33 11.05 19.82
CA SER A 110 7.18 10.26 21.06
C SER A 110 6.29 10.92 22.12
N GLU A 111 6.09 12.23 22.04
CA GLU A 111 5.22 12.98 22.96
C GLU A 111 3.72 12.88 22.60
N LEU A 112 3.41 12.38 21.40
CA LEU A 112 2.04 12.21 20.95
C LEU A 112 1.55 10.80 21.26
N PRO A 113 0.33 10.63 21.76
CA PRO A 113 -0.27 9.33 21.96
C PRO A 113 -0.49 8.64 20.61
N LEU A 114 -0.03 7.39 20.49
CA LEU A 114 -0.20 6.55 19.33
C LEU A 114 -1.23 5.44 19.62
N ASP A 115 -1.90 4.97 18.60
CA ASP A 115 -2.72 3.76 18.68
C ASP A 115 -1.85 2.48 18.64
N SER A 116 -2.48 1.32 18.78
CA SER A 116 -1.81 0.01 18.75
C SER A 116 -1.07 -0.29 17.43
N ASN A 117 -1.36 0.46 16.37
CA ASN A 117 -0.74 0.31 15.05
C ASN A 117 0.32 1.38 14.76
N GLY A 118 0.57 2.27 15.72
CA GLY A 118 1.57 3.32 15.60
C GLY A 118 1.06 4.61 14.94
N TYR A 119 -0.24 4.79 14.73
CA TYR A 119 -0.82 6.03 14.22
C TYR A 119 -1.07 7.04 15.33
N ILE A 120 -0.85 8.34 15.03
CA ILE A 120 -1.13 9.43 15.98
C ILE A 120 -2.64 9.51 16.22
N LEU A 121 -3.02 9.55 17.49
CA LEU A 121 -4.41 9.75 17.89
C LEU A 121 -4.81 11.20 17.65
N ALA A 122 -5.60 11.45 16.61
CA ALA A 122 -6.18 12.74 16.28
C ALA A 122 -7.55 12.55 15.66
N GLY A 123 -8.52 13.39 16.05
CA GLY A 123 -9.88 13.37 15.52
C GLY A 123 -9.99 13.91 14.09
N ASP A 124 -11.22 14.01 13.58
CA ASP A 124 -11.48 14.56 12.24
C ASP A 124 -11.13 16.05 12.14
N ASP A 125 -11.01 16.75 13.26
CA ASP A 125 -10.52 18.11 13.35
C ASP A 125 -8.98 18.21 13.34
N CYS A 126 -8.30 17.07 13.16
CA CYS A 126 -6.84 16.93 13.12
C CYS A 126 -6.11 17.36 14.39
N LYS A 127 -6.81 17.67 15.48
CA LYS A 127 -6.18 18.08 16.75
C LYS A 127 -5.55 16.88 17.44
N THR A 128 -4.35 17.09 17.95
CA THR A 128 -3.68 16.14 18.84
C THR A 128 -3.91 16.51 20.30
N SER A 129 -3.40 15.71 21.22
CA SER A 129 -3.40 16.02 22.67
C SER A 129 -2.56 17.24 23.05
N LEU A 130 -1.59 17.62 22.21
CA LEU A 130 -0.74 18.78 22.43
C LEU A 130 -1.36 20.04 21.79
N ALA A 131 -1.50 21.09 22.59
CA ALA A 131 -2.07 22.36 22.13
C ALA A 131 -1.21 22.98 21.01
N GLY A 132 -1.86 23.33 19.89
CA GLY A 132 -1.19 23.91 18.72
C GLY A 132 -0.55 22.90 17.78
N VAL A 133 -0.60 21.59 18.08
CA VAL A 133 -0.10 20.52 17.23
C VAL A 133 -1.26 19.82 16.56
N PHE A 134 -1.15 19.65 15.24
CA PHE A 134 -2.18 19.01 14.42
C PHE A 134 -1.55 17.86 13.62
N ALA A 135 -2.25 16.72 13.52
CA ALA A 135 -1.86 15.59 12.70
C ALA A 135 -2.84 15.41 11.54
N ALA A 136 -2.32 15.35 10.31
CA ALA A 136 -3.11 15.15 9.10
C ALA A 136 -2.45 14.13 8.17
N GLY A 137 -3.23 13.51 7.28
CA GLY A 137 -2.74 12.52 6.32
C GLY A 137 -2.60 11.12 6.90
N ASP A 138 -1.66 10.35 6.34
CA ASP A 138 -1.50 8.91 6.61
C ASP A 138 -0.74 8.60 7.92
N THR A 139 -0.33 9.62 8.65
CA THR A 139 0.36 9.51 9.95
C THR A 139 -0.60 9.37 11.13
N ARG A 140 -1.87 9.75 10.98
CA ARG A 140 -2.88 9.70 12.03
C ARG A 140 -3.82 8.49 11.94
N ALA A 141 -4.34 8.06 13.10
CA ALA A 141 -5.40 7.08 13.15
C ALA A 141 -6.63 7.58 12.37
N LYS A 142 -7.09 6.80 11.39
CA LYS A 142 -8.29 7.09 10.61
C LYS A 142 -9.46 6.31 11.20
N ALA A 143 -10.52 6.98 11.58
CA ALA A 143 -11.74 6.33 12.03
C ALA A 143 -12.39 5.48 10.92
N PHE A 144 -12.18 5.87 9.65
CA PHE A 144 -12.61 5.13 8.46
C PHE A 144 -11.59 5.29 7.34
N ALA A 145 -11.36 4.23 6.57
CA ALA A 145 -10.32 4.08 5.54
C ALA A 145 -10.38 5.07 4.36
N ASN A 146 -11.40 5.93 4.27
CA ASN A 146 -11.61 6.88 3.19
C ASN A 146 -11.72 8.34 3.61
N SER A 147 -11.36 8.67 4.85
CA SER A 147 -11.28 10.07 5.25
C SER A 147 -10.00 10.68 4.73
N TYR A 148 -9.99 11.05 3.43
CA TYR A 148 -9.13 12.15 3.05
C TYR A 148 -9.39 13.28 4.02
N CYS A 149 -8.35 13.89 4.60
CA CYS A 149 -8.44 15.25 5.09
C CYS A 149 -8.64 16.14 3.84
N GLY A 150 -9.76 15.91 3.17
CA GLY A 150 -10.29 16.82 2.18
C GLY A 150 -10.62 18.04 2.99
N VAL A 151 -9.91 19.14 2.75
CA VAL A 151 -10.40 20.47 3.04
C VAL A 151 -11.82 20.53 2.47
N ARG A 152 -12.82 20.16 3.29
CA ARG A 152 -14.20 20.56 2.99
C ARG A 152 -14.13 22.08 2.92
N ARG A 153 -14.34 22.62 1.75
CA ARG A 153 -14.70 24.02 1.58
C ARG A 153 -15.86 24.27 2.54
N GLY A 154 -15.57 24.80 3.73
CA GLY A 154 -16.58 24.98 4.76
C GLY A 154 -16.05 25.03 6.20
N TYR A 155 -14.76 24.99 6.44
CA TYR A 155 -14.24 25.30 7.77
C TYR A 155 -14.56 26.76 8.08
N ARG A 156 -15.57 26.97 8.94
CA ARG A 156 -15.80 28.27 9.56
C ARG A 156 -14.49 28.71 10.22
N ARG A 157 -13.97 29.84 9.81
CA ARG A 157 -12.87 30.53 10.50
C ARG A 157 -13.16 30.53 11.99
N LEU A 158 -12.31 29.86 12.78
CA LEU A 158 -12.25 30.14 14.19
C LEU A 158 -11.80 31.60 14.34
N PRO A 159 -12.51 32.44 15.12
CA PRO A 159 -12.13 33.82 15.29
C PRO A 159 -10.76 33.89 15.92
N GLY A 160 -9.81 34.53 15.26
CA GLY A 160 -8.55 34.99 15.83
C GLY A 160 -7.23 34.30 15.43
N ARG A 161 -7.19 33.33 14.49
CA ARG A 161 -5.90 32.77 14.05
C ARG A 161 -5.80 32.71 12.51
N LYS A 162 -4.75 33.35 11.96
CA LYS A 162 -4.35 33.26 10.55
C LYS A 162 -3.84 31.83 10.29
N LEU A 163 -4.48 31.12 9.39
CA LEU A 163 -3.91 29.91 8.79
C LEU A 163 -2.69 30.32 7.95
N CYS A 164 -1.59 29.62 8.11
CA CYS A 164 -0.46 29.74 7.19
C CYS A 164 -0.92 29.39 5.79
N GLU A 165 -1.01 30.36 4.91
CA GLU A 165 -1.10 30.16 3.48
C GLU A 165 0.25 29.61 3.02
N HIS A 166 0.28 28.34 2.65
CA HIS A 166 1.34 27.84 1.77
C HIS A 166 0.90 28.14 0.34
N SER A 167 1.46 29.24 -0.18
CA SER A 167 1.46 29.55 -1.59
C SER A 167 2.29 28.53 -2.35
N ARG A 168 1.66 27.95 -3.37
CA ARG A 168 2.15 27.36 -4.64
C ARG A 168 3.43 26.54 -4.62
#